data_0185af21589faa525e9106ecfd3d6bef
#
_entry.id   0185af21589faa525e9106ecfd3d6bef
#
_cell.length_a   1.000
_cell.length_b   1.000
_cell.length_c   1.000
_cell.angle_alpha   90.00
_cell.angle_beta   90.00
_cell.angle_gamma   90.00
#
_symmetry.space_group_name_H-M   'P 1'
#
loop_
_entity.id
_entity.type
_entity.pdbx_description
1 polymer ?
#
loop_
_entity_poly.entity_id
_entity_poly.type
_entity_poly.pdbx_seq_one_letter_code
_entity_poly.pdbx_strand_id
1 'polypeptide(L)'
;MFVPAFSGVFQCSASLLDVNVTEAIESRRSVHDYADEPLDDETIEELFDRVKYTPSGYNLQPWEFLVLRDEENKRRLRERAFDQAHVTDAAAAVVVLGNSDPAAHADRIFDDWLDKGYLPDEETRDELIDQVEGWRERTEEENRVWTTRSTALGVMTLMYAAWEMGIASGPMEGFDPDGVREEFDIGEGYEPVMLVTLGYPTEDADDLDGPRKLRRPVEEITHFETFDPTPETEPAAEVVEAEASADDD
;
A
#
# COMPACT_ATOMS: atom_id res chain seq x y z
N MET A 1 -12.65 -12.72 -56.95
CA MET A 1 -11.98 -11.60 -56.25
C MET A 1 -12.04 -11.92 -54.78
N PHE A 2 -10.96 -12.59 -54.31
CA PHE A 2 -10.85 -13.06 -52.91
C PHE A 2 -10.27 -11.94 -52.05
N VAL A 3 -10.97 -11.57 -50.98
CA VAL A 3 -10.47 -10.70 -49.95
C VAL A 3 -9.99 -11.61 -48.81
N PRO A 4 -8.72 -11.52 -48.39
CA PRO A 4 -8.26 -12.30 -47.26
C PRO A 4 -8.72 -11.63 -45.95
N ALA A 5 -9.37 -12.46 -45.10
CA ALA A 5 -9.69 -12.12 -43.74
C ALA A 5 -8.41 -11.99 -42.93
N PHE A 6 -8.12 -10.82 -42.41
CA PHE A 6 -7.15 -10.59 -41.34
C PHE A 6 -7.79 -11.08 -40.03
N SER A 7 -7.49 -12.28 -39.62
CA SER A 7 -7.71 -12.75 -38.26
C SER A 7 -6.39 -12.56 -37.46
N GLY A 8 -6.15 -11.35 -37.04
CA GLY A 8 -5.21 -11.09 -35.98
C GLY A 8 -5.98 -11.18 -34.67
N VAL A 9 -6.06 -12.40 -34.10
CA VAL A 9 -6.44 -12.56 -32.69
C VAL A 9 -5.23 -12.06 -31.91
N PHE A 10 -5.29 -10.85 -31.45
CA PHE A 10 -4.53 -10.45 -30.26
C PHE A 10 -5.08 -11.31 -29.13
N GLN A 11 -4.37 -12.39 -28.82
CA GLN A 11 -4.49 -13.07 -27.55
C GLN A 11 -3.89 -12.12 -26.51
N CYS A 12 -4.73 -11.23 -26.01
CA CYS A 12 -4.47 -10.56 -24.76
C CYS A 12 -4.37 -11.69 -23.73
N SER A 13 -3.20 -11.81 -23.12
CA SER A 13 -2.90 -12.70 -22.02
C SER A 13 -4.06 -12.71 -21.04
N ALA A 14 -4.45 -13.88 -20.55
CA ALA A 14 -5.56 -14.04 -19.63
C ALA A 14 -5.30 -13.21 -18.39
N SER A 15 -6.03 -12.20 -18.29
CA SER A 15 -6.02 -11.01 -17.49
C SER A 15 -6.07 -11.26 -15.98
N LEU A 16 -5.30 -10.50 -15.27
CA LEU A 16 -5.53 -10.04 -13.89
C LEU A 16 -6.95 -9.46 -13.65
N LEU A 17 -7.80 -9.36 -14.66
CA LEU A 17 -9.09 -8.70 -14.66
C LEU A 17 -10.23 -9.44 -13.93
N ASP A 18 -9.96 -10.54 -13.23
CA ASP A 18 -10.98 -11.26 -12.45
C ASP A 18 -10.42 -11.75 -11.10
N VAL A 19 -9.45 -11.02 -10.55
CA VAL A 19 -8.78 -11.33 -9.28
C VAL A 19 -9.72 -10.96 -8.13
N ASN A 20 -10.26 -11.94 -7.43
CA ASN A 20 -11.05 -11.68 -6.21
C ASN A 20 -10.13 -11.32 -5.03
N VAL A 21 -10.72 -10.85 -3.92
CA VAL A 21 -9.96 -10.40 -2.73
C VAL A 21 -9.01 -11.48 -2.20
N THR A 22 -9.44 -12.75 -2.17
CA THR A 22 -8.59 -13.87 -1.70
C THR A 22 -7.37 -14.03 -2.62
N GLU A 23 -7.58 -14.04 -3.92
CA GLU A 23 -6.49 -14.11 -4.89
C GLU A 23 -5.56 -12.91 -4.79
N ALA A 24 -6.09 -11.69 -4.61
CA ALA A 24 -5.26 -10.51 -4.42
C ALA A 24 -4.38 -10.64 -3.18
N ILE A 25 -4.92 -11.13 -2.06
CA ILE A 25 -4.17 -11.36 -0.83
C ILE A 25 -3.07 -12.41 -1.02
N GLU A 26 -3.39 -13.51 -1.70
CA GLU A 26 -2.49 -14.65 -1.85
C GLU A 26 -1.46 -14.45 -2.97
N SER A 27 -1.81 -13.76 -4.07
CA SER A 27 -0.93 -13.61 -5.23
C SER A 27 -0.09 -12.35 -5.22
N ARG A 28 -0.56 -11.24 -4.63
CA ARG A 28 0.19 -9.97 -4.62
C ARG A 28 1.64 -10.14 -4.14
N ARG A 29 2.55 -9.54 -4.89
CA ARG A 29 3.99 -9.45 -4.58
C ARG A 29 4.42 -7.98 -4.47
N SER A 30 5.50 -7.70 -3.76
CA SER A 30 6.25 -6.45 -3.92
C SER A 30 7.11 -6.60 -5.16
N VAL A 31 6.98 -5.66 -6.10
CA VAL A 31 7.65 -5.69 -7.41
C VAL A 31 8.60 -4.51 -7.51
N HIS A 32 9.76 -4.75 -8.12
CA HIS A 32 10.79 -3.73 -8.31
C HIS A 32 11.18 -3.57 -9.78
N ASP A 33 10.71 -4.46 -10.65
CA ASP A 33 10.95 -4.43 -12.10
C ASP A 33 9.64 -4.08 -12.83
N TYR A 34 9.63 -2.95 -13.52
CA TYR A 34 8.44 -2.41 -14.16
C TYR A 34 8.62 -2.30 -15.66
N ALA A 35 7.54 -2.52 -16.41
CA ALA A 35 7.48 -2.25 -17.82
C ALA A 35 7.52 -0.74 -18.08
N ASP A 36 8.11 -0.34 -19.22
CA ASP A 36 8.10 1.05 -19.68
C ASP A 36 6.71 1.41 -20.27
N GLU A 37 5.71 1.38 -19.40
CA GLU A 37 4.32 1.67 -19.72
C GLU A 37 3.76 2.65 -18.67
N PRO A 38 3.25 3.83 -19.09
CA PRO A 38 2.76 4.85 -18.18
C PRO A 38 1.39 4.46 -17.60
N LEU A 39 1.12 4.92 -16.38
CA LEU A 39 -0.22 4.97 -15.81
C LEU A 39 -0.86 6.29 -16.17
N ASP A 40 -1.99 6.28 -16.89
CA ASP A 40 -2.73 7.49 -17.24
C ASP A 40 -3.54 8.06 -16.07
N ASP A 41 -4.12 9.23 -16.26
CA ASP A 41 -4.89 9.93 -15.24
C ASP A 41 -6.12 9.12 -14.82
N GLU A 42 -6.81 8.50 -15.78
CA GLU A 42 -8.03 7.72 -15.53
C GLU A 42 -7.73 6.49 -14.65
N THR A 43 -6.65 5.79 -14.94
CA THR A 43 -6.17 4.64 -14.14
C THR A 43 -5.82 5.06 -12.72
N ILE A 44 -5.09 6.18 -12.55
CA ILE A 44 -4.75 6.72 -11.23
C ILE A 44 -6.01 7.13 -10.46
N GLU A 45 -6.94 7.85 -11.10
CA GLU A 45 -8.19 8.26 -10.48
C GLU A 45 -9.04 7.05 -10.05
N GLU A 46 -9.17 6.02 -10.90
CA GLU A 46 -9.89 4.79 -10.58
C GLU A 46 -9.27 4.06 -9.39
N LEU A 47 -7.93 4.01 -9.33
CA LEU A 47 -7.21 3.39 -8.24
C LEU A 47 -7.50 4.08 -6.91
N PHE A 48 -7.39 5.41 -6.85
CA PHE A 48 -7.65 6.17 -5.63
C PHE A 48 -9.15 6.26 -5.29
N ASP A 49 -10.05 6.12 -6.27
CA ASP A 49 -11.49 5.98 -6.02
C ASP A 49 -11.83 4.74 -5.20
N ARG A 50 -11.02 3.69 -5.27
CA ARG A 50 -11.13 2.51 -4.40
C ARG A 50 -10.51 2.74 -3.03
N VAL A 51 -9.39 3.45 -2.95
CA VAL A 51 -8.70 3.76 -1.69
C VAL A 51 -9.57 4.57 -0.72
N LYS A 52 -10.42 5.47 -1.22
CA LYS A 52 -11.32 6.28 -0.39
C LYS A 52 -12.27 5.47 0.50
N TYR A 53 -12.52 4.18 0.18
CA TYR A 53 -13.36 3.29 0.99
C TYR A 53 -12.63 2.63 2.16
N THR A 54 -11.36 2.94 2.36
CA THR A 54 -10.59 2.46 3.50
C THR A 54 -11.20 2.93 4.81
N PRO A 55 -11.38 2.05 5.82
CA PRO A 55 -11.87 2.47 7.12
C PRO A 55 -10.80 3.27 7.89
N SER A 56 -11.25 4.23 8.69
CA SER A 56 -10.44 4.95 9.68
C SER A 56 -11.24 5.26 10.93
N GLY A 57 -10.57 5.58 12.04
CA GLY A 57 -11.24 5.98 13.27
C GLY A 57 -12.13 7.20 13.01
N TYR A 58 -13.40 7.12 13.39
CA TYR A 58 -14.44 8.14 13.12
C TYR A 58 -14.56 8.55 11.64
N ASN A 59 -14.08 7.72 10.72
CA ASN A 59 -14.01 8.05 9.29
C ASN A 59 -13.22 9.33 8.97
N LEU A 60 -12.22 9.69 9.80
CA LEU A 60 -11.47 10.94 9.68
C LEU A 60 -10.48 10.97 8.50
N GLN A 61 -10.19 9.83 7.88
CA GLN A 61 -9.47 9.71 6.61
C GLN A 61 -8.20 10.59 6.53
N PRO A 62 -7.21 10.40 7.44
CA PRO A 62 -6.07 11.31 7.57
C PRO A 62 -4.99 11.14 6.49
N TRP A 63 -5.20 10.28 5.52
CA TRP A 63 -4.24 9.99 4.45
C TRP A 63 -4.28 11.02 3.34
N GLU A 64 -3.11 11.35 2.82
CA GLU A 64 -2.89 12.13 1.61
C GLU A 64 -1.87 11.40 0.73
N PHE A 65 -1.94 11.59 -0.58
CA PHE A 65 -1.08 10.89 -1.53
C PHE A 65 -0.50 11.88 -2.54
N LEU A 66 0.82 12.08 -2.52
CA LEU A 66 1.54 12.82 -3.54
C LEU A 66 2.01 11.85 -4.62
N VAL A 67 1.39 11.88 -5.79
CA VAL A 67 1.69 11.00 -6.93
C VAL A 67 2.68 11.67 -7.86
N LEU A 68 3.85 11.08 -8.04
CA LEU A 68 4.92 11.57 -8.89
C LEU A 68 5.05 10.67 -10.13
N ARG A 69 4.84 11.23 -11.33
CA ARG A 69 5.02 10.55 -12.63
C ARG A 69 6.09 11.21 -13.49
N ASP A 70 6.37 12.48 -13.25
CA ASP A 70 7.43 13.19 -13.93
C ASP A 70 8.80 12.63 -13.58
N GLU A 71 9.63 12.37 -14.59
CA GLU A 71 10.96 11.76 -14.44
C GLU A 71 11.89 12.57 -13.54
N GLU A 72 11.82 13.90 -13.61
CA GLU A 72 12.61 14.76 -12.75
C GLU A 72 12.18 14.62 -11.29
N ASN A 73 10.86 14.60 -11.02
CA ASN A 73 10.35 14.45 -9.66
C ASN A 73 10.63 13.06 -9.10
N LYS A 74 10.52 12.00 -9.91
CA LYS A 74 10.92 10.64 -9.50
C LYS A 74 12.43 10.57 -9.19
N ARG A 75 13.31 11.25 -9.96
CA ARG A 75 14.74 11.32 -9.64
C ARG A 75 15.01 12.05 -8.33
N ARG A 76 14.33 13.16 -8.08
CA ARG A 76 14.44 13.91 -6.82
C ARG A 76 14.00 13.04 -5.63
N LEU A 77 12.91 12.29 -5.78
CA LEU A 77 12.47 11.33 -4.75
C LEU A 77 13.49 10.21 -4.55
N ARG A 78 14.06 9.65 -5.63
CA ARG A 78 15.07 8.60 -5.56
C ARG A 78 16.29 9.02 -4.73
N GLU A 79 16.76 10.26 -4.86
CA GLU A 79 17.85 10.78 -4.06
C GLU A 79 17.55 10.75 -2.55
N ARG A 80 16.28 10.90 -2.16
CA ARG A 80 15.78 10.80 -0.77
C ARG A 80 15.43 9.38 -0.36
N ALA A 81 15.36 8.45 -1.31
CA ALA A 81 15.06 7.04 -1.13
C ALA A 81 16.31 6.16 -1.27
N PHE A 82 17.47 6.62 -0.79
CA PHE A 82 18.74 5.90 -0.78
C PHE A 82 19.14 5.32 -2.14
N ASP A 83 18.88 6.08 -3.21
CA ASP A 83 19.19 5.77 -4.60
C ASP A 83 18.58 4.45 -5.12
N GLN A 84 17.41 4.05 -4.60
CA GLN A 84 16.73 2.83 -5.05
C GLN A 84 16.16 3.00 -6.46
N ALA A 85 16.64 2.20 -7.42
CA ALA A 85 16.37 2.35 -8.85
C ALA A 85 14.88 2.24 -9.18
N HIS A 86 14.14 1.34 -8.54
CA HIS A 86 12.73 1.12 -8.82
C HIS A 86 11.83 2.34 -8.55
N VAL A 87 12.31 3.36 -7.84
CA VAL A 87 11.61 4.65 -7.70
C VAL A 87 11.49 5.37 -9.04
N THR A 88 12.55 5.32 -9.87
CA THR A 88 12.56 5.90 -11.21
C THR A 88 12.00 4.98 -12.28
N ASP A 89 12.15 3.66 -12.08
CA ASP A 89 11.76 2.65 -13.06
C ASP A 89 10.25 2.42 -13.10
N ALA A 90 9.56 2.68 -11.98
CA ALA A 90 8.11 2.61 -11.90
C ALA A 90 7.41 3.70 -12.72
N ALA A 91 6.20 3.41 -13.21
CA ALA A 91 5.36 4.39 -13.90
C ALA A 91 4.96 5.56 -13.00
N ALA A 92 4.77 5.30 -11.71
CA ALA A 92 4.53 6.33 -10.70
C ALA A 92 5.20 5.96 -9.37
N ALA A 93 5.61 6.99 -8.62
CA ALA A 93 6.02 6.86 -7.23
C ALA A 93 5.09 7.71 -6.35
N VAL A 94 4.58 7.13 -5.28
CA VAL A 94 3.62 7.77 -4.38
C VAL A 94 4.29 8.03 -3.04
N VAL A 95 4.35 9.30 -2.63
CA VAL A 95 4.67 9.65 -1.25
C VAL A 95 3.37 9.60 -0.45
N VAL A 96 3.30 8.69 0.49
CA VAL A 96 2.13 8.47 1.34
C VAL A 96 2.28 9.32 2.60
N LEU A 97 1.34 10.22 2.82
CA LEU A 97 1.36 11.20 3.88
C LEU A 97 0.21 10.95 4.86
N GLY A 98 0.48 11.10 6.13
CA GLY A 98 -0.52 11.10 7.18
C GLY A 98 -0.72 12.51 7.73
N ASN A 99 -1.94 13.05 7.66
CA ASN A 99 -2.26 14.31 8.31
C ASN A 99 -2.24 14.13 9.84
N SER A 100 -1.41 14.89 10.53
CA SER A 100 -1.24 14.79 11.98
C SER A 100 -2.33 15.54 12.76
N ASP A 101 -3.15 16.36 12.10
CA ASP A 101 -4.32 17.00 12.72
C ASP A 101 -5.53 16.04 12.69
N PRO A 102 -5.90 15.43 13.82
CA PRO A 102 -7.02 14.50 13.86
C PRO A 102 -8.37 15.14 13.55
N ALA A 103 -8.50 16.45 13.71
CA ALA A 103 -9.74 17.18 13.51
C ALA A 103 -9.84 17.85 12.13
N ALA A 104 -8.84 17.68 11.23
CA ALA A 104 -8.80 18.37 9.94
C ALA A 104 -10.06 18.20 9.09
N HIS A 105 -10.77 17.09 9.23
CA HIS A 105 -11.97 16.76 8.46
C HIS A 105 -13.22 16.58 9.33
N ALA A 106 -13.16 16.85 10.63
CA ALA A 106 -14.21 16.53 11.60
C ALA A 106 -15.56 17.15 11.25
N ASP A 107 -15.61 18.46 10.99
CA ASP A 107 -16.84 19.17 10.63
C ASP A 107 -17.56 18.50 9.45
N ARG A 108 -16.85 18.36 8.34
CA ARG A 108 -17.42 17.78 7.11
C ARG A 108 -17.90 16.34 7.30
N ILE A 109 -17.21 15.55 8.11
CA ILE A 109 -17.55 14.16 8.34
C ILE A 109 -18.75 14.04 9.25
N PHE A 110 -18.81 14.79 10.33
CA PHE A 110 -19.94 14.72 11.27
C PHE A 110 -21.18 15.45 10.76
N ASP A 111 -21.03 16.47 9.90
CA ASP A 111 -22.14 17.04 9.13
C ASP A 111 -22.77 15.96 8.21
N ASP A 112 -21.95 15.20 7.47
CA ASP A 112 -22.40 14.10 6.62
C ASP A 112 -23.11 13.00 7.45
N TRP A 113 -22.63 12.71 8.65
CA TRP A 113 -23.27 11.75 9.55
C TRP A 113 -24.61 12.25 10.05
N LEU A 114 -24.73 13.52 10.40
CA LEU A 114 -25.98 14.14 10.79
C LEU A 114 -27.00 14.14 9.66
N ASP A 115 -26.60 14.58 8.47
CA ASP A 115 -27.44 14.62 7.28
C ASP A 115 -27.97 13.24 6.86
N LYS A 116 -27.18 12.19 7.07
CA LYS A 116 -27.54 10.79 6.79
C LYS A 116 -28.30 10.10 7.93
N GLY A 117 -28.51 10.78 9.06
CA GLY A 117 -29.24 10.25 10.20
C GLY A 117 -28.47 9.24 11.06
N TYR A 118 -27.15 9.19 10.97
CA TYR A 118 -26.29 8.44 11.90
C TYR A 118 -26.21 9.12 13.27
N LEU A 119 -26.34 10.45 13.30
CA LEU A 119 -26.41 11.24 14.54
C LEU A 119 -27.86 11.70 14.77
N PRO A 120 -28.33 11.73 16.04
CA PRO A 120 -29.69 12.08 16.33
C PRO A 120 -29.97 13.59 16.20
N ASP A 121 -28.98 14.43 16.43
CA ASP A 121 -29.11 15.89 16.50
C ASP A 121 -27.77 16.62 16.38
N GLU A 122 -27.84 17.96 16.26
CA GLU A 122 -26.68 18.85 16.17
C GLU A 122 -25.84 18.85 17.47
N GLU A 123 -26.46 18.66 18.64
CA GLU A 123 -25.76 18.63 19.93
C GLU A 123 -24.78 17.44 19.96
N THR A 124 -25.22 16.25 19.55
CA THR A 124 -24.36 15.07 19.45
C THR A 124 -23.24 15.26 18.40
N ARG A 125 -23.54 15.92 17.29
CA ARG A 125 -22.56 16.26 16.25
C ARG A 125 -21.48 17.18 16.83
N ASP A 126 -21.85 18.24 17.54
CA ASP A 126 -20.92 19.19 18.15
C ASP A 126 -20.05 18.54 19.23
N GLU A 127 -20.64 17.66 20.07
CA GLU A 127 -19.89 16.88 21.06
C GLU A 127 -18.80 15.99 20.41
N LEU A 128 -19.07 15.40 19.25
CA LEU A 128 -18.08 14.58 18.54
C LEU A 128 -16.96 15.44 17.92
N ILE A 129 -17.29 16.63 17.42
CA ILE A 129 -16.29 17.58 16.93
C ILE A 129 -15.37 17.99 18.08
N ASP A 130 -15.94 18.45 19.20
CA ASP A 130 -15.19 18.85 20.39
C ASP A 130 -14.29 17.71 20.91
N GLN A 131 -14.80 16.47 20.90
CA GLN A 131 -14.02 15.29 21.28
C GLN A 131 -12.80 15.09 20.39
N VAL A 132 -12.96 15.18 19.07
CA VAL A 132 -11.86 14.98 18.12
C VAL A 132 -10.91 16.17 18.11
N GLU A 133 -11.43 17.39 18.28
CA GLU A 133 -10.59 18.58 18.48
C GLU A 133 -9.72 18.48 19.74
N GLY A 134 -10.25 17.92 20.82
CA GLY A 134 -9.48 17.62 22.02
C GLY A 134 -8.29 16.68 21.79
N TRP A 135 -8.28 15.92 20.70
CA TRP A 135 -7.12 15.08 20.36
C TRP A 135 -5.91 15.90 19.89
N ARG A 136 -6.08 17.16 19.51
CA ARG A 136 -4.97 18.09 19.24
C ARG A 136 -4.09 18.35 20.48
N GLU A 137 -4.64 18.10 21.69
CA GLU A 137 -3.88 18.22 22.95
C GLU A 137 -2.97 17.00 23.21
N ARG A 138 -3.08 15.93 22.43
CA ARG A 138 -2.18 14.78 22.50
C ARG A 138 -0.76 15.19 22.11
N THR A 139 0.20 14.39 22.52
CA THR A 139 1.58 14.56 22.09
C THR A 139 1.71 14.37 20.58
N GLU A 140 2.71 14.99 19.98
CA GLU A 140 3.05 14.80 18.57
C GLU A 140 3.22 13.31 18.23
N GLU A 141 3.89 12.54 19.09
CA GLU A 141 4.07 11.10 18.92
C GLU A 141 2.75 10.31 18.92
N GLU A 142 1.79 10.67 19.78
CA GLU A 142 0.48 10.00 19.81
C GLU A 142 -0.31 10.28 18.53
N ASN A 143 -0.26 11.51 18.02
CA ASN A 143 -0.91 11.89 16.77
C ASN A 143 -0.20 11.25 15.57
N ARG A 144 1.13 11.20 15.56
CA ARG A 144 1.93 10.49 14.56
C ARG A 144 1.58 9.00 14.50
N VAL A 145 1.51 8.33 15.64
CA VAL A 145 1.13 6.91 15.71
C VAL A 145 -0.30 6.69 15.21
N TRP A 146 -1.23 7.58 15.57
CA TRP A 146 -2.63 7.49 15.12
C TRP A 146 -2.75 7.65 13.59
N THR A 147 -2.14 8.70 13.02
CA THR A 147 -2.21 8.96 11.59
C THR A 147 -1.51 7.85 10.79
N THR A 148 -0.34 7.39 11.23
CA THR A 148 0.40 6.28 10.59
C THR A 148 -0.44 5.00 10.52
N ARG A 149 -1.12 4.62 11.61
CA ARG A 149 -2.00 3.44 11.63
C ARG A 149 -3.11 3.52 10.60
N SER A 150 -3.81 4.66 10.55
CA SER A 150 -4.90 4.88 9.60
C SER A 150 -4.41 4.91 8.16
N THR A 151 -3.30 5.60 7.92
CA THR A 151 -2.68 5.74 6.60
C THR A 151 -2.18 4.38 6.06
N ALA A 152 -1.59 3.53 6.93
CA ALA A 152 -1.16 2.19 6.55
C ALA A 152 -2.32 1.29 6.07
N LEU A 153 -3.53 1.45 6.62
CA LEU A 153 -4.72 0.78 6.10
C LEU A 153 -5.03 1.24 4.67
N GLY A 154 -4.93 2.55 4.40
CA GLY A 154 -5.10 3.11 3.05
C GLY A 154 -4.10 2.56 2.06
N VAL A 155 -2.83 2.42 2.46
CA VAL A 155 -1.80 1.82 1.61
C VAL A 155 -2.09 0.35 1.30
N MET A 156 -2.56 -0.42 2.28
CA MET A 156 -2.92 -1.81 2.01
C MET A 156 -4.08 -1.91 1.01
N THR A 157 -5.09 -1.04 1.12
CA THR A 157 -6.18 -0.95 0.13
C THR A 157 -5.63 -0.57 -1.24
N LEU A 158 -4.73 0.43 -1.32
CA LEU A 158 -4.05 0.84 -2.55
C LEU A 158 -3.36 -0.34 -3.24
N MET A 159 -2.59 -1.12 -2.49
CA MET A 159 -1.85 -2.25 -3.04
C MET A 159 -2.76 -3.37 -3.57
N TYR A 160 -3.88 -3.66 -2.89
CA TYR A 160 -4.83 -4.67 -3.37
C TYR A 160 -5.61 -4.17 -4.58
N ALA A 161 -6.04 -2.91 -4.57
CA ALA A 161 -6.73 -2.30 -5.71
C ALA A 161 -5.82 -2.24 -6.95
N ALA A 162 -4.55 -1.85 -6.77
CA ALA A 162 -3.57 -1.86 -7.84
C ALA A 162 -3.39 -3.27 -8.42
N TRP A 163 -3.23 -4.28 -7.56
CA TRP A 163 -3.04 -5.66 -8.00
C TRP A 163 -4.24 -6.20 -8.78
N GLU A 164 -5.48 -5.91 -8.35
CA GLU A 164 -6.69 -6.25 -9.09
C GLU A 164 -6.73 -5.59 -10.48
N MET A 165 -6.20 -4.38 -10.60
CA MET A 165 -6.12 -3.64 -11.87
C MET A 165 -4.91 -4.04 -12.74
N GLY A 166 -4.15 -5.07 -12.36
CA GLY A 166 -2.94 -5.49 -13.07
C GLY A 166 -1.72 -4.59 -12.84
N ILE A 167 -1.79 -3.73 -11.83
CA ILE A 167 -0.74 -2.79 -11.47
C ILE A 167 0.04 -3.38 -10.29
N ALA A 168 1.32 -3.60 -10.50
CA ALA A 168 2.23 -4.02 -9.44
C ALA A 168 2.60 -2.86 -8.52
N SER A 169 2.93 -3.18 -7.28
CA SER A 169 3.32 -2.20 -6.28
C SER A 169 4.54 -2.63 -5.47
N GLY A 170 5.37 -1.66 -5.08
CA GLY A 170 6.51 -1.83 -4.18
C GLY A 170 6.42 -0.88 -2.98
N PRO A 171 5.93 -1.33 -1.80
CA PRO A 171 5.93 -0.50 -0.61
C PRO A 171 7.35 -0.40 -0.02
N MET A 172 7.75 0.79 0.41
CA MET A 172 9.09 1.12 0.86
C MET A 172 9.06 1.94 2.15
N GLU A 173 9.83 1.52 3.15
CA GLU A 173 10.14 2.31 4.36
C GLU A 173 11.58 2.86 4.34
N GLY A 174 12.38 2.42 3.35
CA GLY A 174 13.77 2.85 3.20
C GLY A 174 13.87 4.20 2.47
N PHE A 175 13.63 5.30 3.16
CA PHE A 175 13.81 6.67 2.64
C PHE A 175 14.12 7.64 3.80
N ASP A 176 14.49 8.88 3.46
CA ASP A 176 14.71 9.99 4.40
C ASP A 176 13.43 10.84 4.48
N PRO A 177 12.59 10.70 5.53
CA PRO A 177 11.33 11.44 5.64
C PRO A 177 11.50 12.95 5.69
N ASP A 178 12.54 13.44 6.37
CA ASP A 178 12.79 14.88 6.48
C ASP A 178 13.30 15.43 5.13
N GLY A 179 14.18 14.70 4.45
CA GLY A 179 14.62 15.03 3.12
C GLY A 179 13.48 15.04 2.09
N VAL A 180 12.52 14.12 2.17
CA VAL A 180 11.33 14.11 1.32
C VAL A 180 10.43 15.31 1.63
N ARG A 181 10.27 15.66 2.90
CA ARG A 181 9.48 16.82 3.33
C ARG A 181 10.06 18.12 2.77
N GLU A 182 11.38 18.31 2.89
CA GLU A 182 12.08 19.46 2.34
C GLU A 182 12.01 19.52 0.81
N GLU A 183 12.23 18.38 0.13
CA GLU A 183 12.32 18.30 -1.31
C GLU A 183 11.00 18.63 -2.03
N PHE A 184 9.87 18.26 -1.42
CA PHE A 184 8.54 18.43 -2.01
C PHE A 184 7.68 19.48 -1.28
N ASP A 185 8.29 20.33 -0.44
CA ASP A 185 7.63 21.41 0.31
C ASP A 185 6.41 20.91 1.10
N ILE A 186 6.55 19.73 1.74
CA ILE A 186 5.51 19.12 2.56
C ILE A 186 5.51 19.77 3.93
N GLY A 187 4.36 20.36 4.30
CA GLY A 187 4.20 21.06 5.58
C GLY A 187 4.40 20.15 6.80
N GLU A 188 4.80 20.75 7.94
CA GLU A 188 5.07 20.03 9.20
C GLU A 188 3.86 19.23 9.73
N GLY A 189 2.63 19.61 9.33
CA GLY A 189 1.40 18.89 9.70
C GLY A 189 1.20 17.54 9.00
N TYR A 190 2.13 17.13 8.14
CA TYR A 190 2.03 15.87 7.39
C TYR A 190 3.24 14.98 7.67
N GLU A 191 2.95 13.73 8.04
CA GLU A 191 3.97 12.70 8.29
C GLU A 191 4.19 11.87 7.03
N PRO A 192 5.39 11.84 6.44
CA PRO A 192 5.73 10.87 5.39
C PRO A 192 5.80 9.46 5.98
N VAL A 193 4.77 8.65 5.70
CA VAL A 193 4.59 7.32 6.31
C VAL A 193 5.38 6.25 5.56
N MET A 194 5.28 6.23 4.25
CA MET A 194 6.00 5.32 3.35
C MET A 194 5.97 5.80 1.92
N LEU A 195 6.77 5.18 1.07
CA LEU A 195 6.68 5.33 -0.38
C LEU A 195 6.03 4.09 -0.98
N VAL A 196 5.33 4.26 -2.10
CA VAL A 196 4.81 3.14 -2.90
C VAL A 196 5.12 3.39 -4.36
N THR A 197 5.86 2.48 -4.98
CA THR A 197 6.05 2.49 -6.44
C THR A 197 4.91 1.73 -7.11
N LEU A 198 4.45 2.21 -8.26
CA LEU A 198 3.33 1.66 -9.04
C LEU A 198 3.71 1.56 -10.52
N GLY A 199 3.37 0.46 -11.16
CA GLY A 199 3.60 0.28 -12.59
C GLY A 199 3.16 -1.12 -13.04
N TYR A 200 3.11 -1.32 -14.35
CA TYR A 200 2.86 -2.66 -14.88
C TYR A 200 4.11 -3.53 -14.69
N PRO A 201 3.98 -4.78 -14.25
CA PRO A 201 5.13 -5.67 -14.07
C PRO A 201 5.71 -6.09 -15.44
N THR A 202 7.02 -6.36 -15.50
CA THR A 202 7.69 -6.87 -16.71
C THR A 202 7.36 -8.31 -17.02
N GLU A 203 6.98 -9.09 -16.02
CA GLU A 203 6.71 -10.53 -16.10
C GLU A 203 5.33 -10.85 -15.51
N ASP A 204 4.81 -12.01 -15.83
CA ASP A 204 3.57 -12.50 -15.23
C ASP A 204 3.74 -12.66 -13.71
N ALA A 205 2.65 -12.50 -12.96
CA ALA A 205 2.66 -12.52 -11.50
C ALA A 205 3.27 -13.81 -10.91
N ASP A 206 3.21 -14.91 -11.64
CA ASP A 206 3.76 -16.22 -11.21
C ASP A 206 5.28 -16.30 -11.36
N ASP A 207 5.87 -15.51 -12.26
CA ASP A 207 7.31 -15.49 -12.53
C ASP A 207 8.05 -14.41 -11.70
N LEU A 208 7.30 -13.51 -11.05
CA LEU A 208 7.86 -12.41 -10.28
C LEU A 208 8.61 -12.90 -9.03
N ASP A 209 9.88 -12.52 -8.91
CA ASP A 209 10.72 -12.68 -7.70
C ASP A 209 10.90 -14.12 -7.18
N GLY A 210 10.67 -15.14 -8.01
CA GLY A 210 10.85 -16.54 -7.63
C GLY A 210 9.84 -17.05 -6.59
N PRO A 211 10.15 -18.10 -5.81
CA PRO A 211 9.22 -18.69 -4.87
C PRO A 211 8.82 -17.69 -3.77
N ARG A 212 7.56 -17.80 -3.31
CA ARG A 212 7.04 -16.95 -2.24
C ARG A 212 7.91 -17.06 -0.98
N LYS A 213 8.36 -15.93 -0.45
CA LYS A 213 9.10 -15.85 0.80
C LYS A 213 8.28 -16.40 1.95
N LEU A 214 8.95 -16.95 2.98
CA LEU A 214 8.33 -17.52 4.17
C LEU A 214 7.21 -16.63 4.74
N ARG A 215 6.14 -17.28 5.15
CA ARG A 215 5.11 -16.70 6.01
C ARG A 215 5.07 -17.52 7.30
N ARG A 216 5.03 -16.84 8.43
CA ARG A 216 4.87 -17.50 9.72
C ARG A 216 3.56 -18.28 9.74
N PRO A 217 3.51 -19.50 10.30
CA PRO A 217 2.30 -20.29 10.48
C PRO A 217 1.25 -19.51 11.29
N VAL A 218 -0.02 -19.84 11.07
CA VAL A 218 -1.15 -19.17 11.75
C VAL A 218 -1.03 -19.34 13.27
N GLU A 219 -0.58 -20.48 13.72
CA GLU A 219 -0.40 -20.83 15.14
C GLU A 219 0.61 -19.94 15.88
N GLU A 220 1.57 -19.38 15.15
CA GLU A 220 2.59 -18.48 15.72
C GLU A 220 2.11 -17.04 15.87
N ILE A 221 1.06 -16.66 15.15
CA ILE A 221 0.59 -15.27 15.06
C ILE A 221 -0.82 -15.10 15.63
N THR A 222 -1.49 -16.21 16.02
CA THR A 222 -2.86 -16.20 16.52
C THR A 222 -2.89 -16.84 17.90
N HIS A 223 -3.41 -16.11 18.89
CA HIS A 223 -3.54 -16.54 20.26
C HIS A 223 -5.02 -16.46 20.66
N PHE A 224 -5.51 -17.47 21.41
CA PHE A 224 -6.90 -17.54 21.84
C PHE A 224 -6.98 -17.26 23.33
N GLU A 225 -7.86 -16.34 23.73
CA GLU A 225 -8.17 -15.91 25.10
C GLU A 225 -6.98 -15.26 25.84
N THR A 226 -5.77 -15.79 25.72
CA THR A 226 -4.55 -15.27 26.37
C THR A 226 -3.44 -15.13 25.36
N PHE A 227 -2.61 -14.10 25.52
CA PHE A 227 -1.42 -13.92 24.69
C PHE A 227 -0.30 -14.83 25.23
N ASP A 228 0.03 -15.86 24.47
CA ASP A 228 1.12 -16.82 24.76
C ASP A 228 1.98 -16.98 23.48
N PRO A 229 2.96 -16.08 23.25
CA PRO A 229 3.79 -16.15 22.07
C PRO A 229 4.67 -17.39 22.12
N THR A 230 4.52 -18.26 21.12
CA THR A 230 5.44 -19.40 20.95
C THR A 230 6.85 -18.85 20.66
N PRO A 231 7.88 -19.28 21.40
CA PRO A 231 9.26 -18.93 21.04
C PRO A 231 9.55 -19.35 19.61
N GLU A 232 10.28 -18.52 18.86
CA GLU A 232 10.71 -18.88 17.52
C GLU A 232 11.37 -20.26 17.57
N THR A 233 10.78 -21.24 16.88
CA THR A 233 11.43 -22.54 16.69
C THR A 233 12.65 -22.28 15.82
N GLU A 234 13.84 -22.66 16.28
CA GLU A 234 15.03 -22.64 15.44
C GLU A 234 14.69 -23.35 14.12
N PRO A 235 15.08 -22.78 12.96
CA PRO A 235 14.84 -23.42 11.68
C PRO A 235 15.37 -24.86 11.79
N ALA A 236 14.51 -25.84 11.45
CA ALA A 236 14.89 -27.23 11.46
C ALA A 236 16.20 -27.36 10.66
N ALA A 237 17.26 -27.79 11.30
CA ALA A 237 18.51 -28.01 10.64
C ALA A 237 18.23 -28.96 9.47
N GLU A 238 18.52 -28.55 8.23
CA GLU A 238 18.47 -29.42 7.08
C GLU A 238 19.29 -30.67 7.41
N VAL A 239 18.61 -31.80 7.56
CA VAL A 239 19.27 -33.11 7.63
C VAL A 239 19.84 -33.33 6.22
N VAL A 240 21.10 -32.94 6.06
CA VAL A 240 21.90 -33.37 4.92
C VAL A 240 22.11 -34.86 5.13
N GLU A 241 21.25 -35.68 4.54
CA GLU A 241 21.53 -37.11 4.36
C GLU A 241 22.79 -37.20 3.49
N ALA A 242 23.89 -37.47 4.16
CA ALA A 242 25.10 -37.88 3.49
C ALA A 242 24.82 -39.25 2.83
N GLU A 243 24.58 -39.25 1.53
CA GLU A 243 24.74 -40.48 0.75
C GLU A 243 26.16 -40.97 0.89
N ALA A 244 26.33 -41.94 1.76
CA ALA A 244 27.55 -42.72 1.84
C ALA A 244 27.72 -43.49 0.55
N SER A 245 28.66 -43.05 -0.26
CA SER A 245 29.16 -43.81 -1.39
C SER A 245 29.70 -45.16 -0.88
N ALA A 246 29.03 -46.22 -1.19
CA ALA A 246 29.56 -47.57 -1.10
C ALA A 246 30.15 -47.90 -2.47
N ASP A 247 31.38 -47.51 -2.70
CA ASP A 247 32.27 -48.18 -3.62
C ASP A 247 33.20 -49.04 -2.74
N ASP A 248 33.08 -50.33 -2.89
CA ASP A 248 34.22 -51.27 -2.83
C ASP A 248 33.84 -52.70 -3.29
N ASP A 249 34.61 -53.15 -4.25
CA ASP A 249 34.91 -54.47 -4.82
C ASP A 249 34.18 -54.87 -6.06
#